data_be259901b50769797f06aabcfb6b67f4
#
_entry.id   be259901b50769797f06aabcfb6b67f4
#
_cell.length_a   1.000
_cell.length_b   1.000
_cell.length_c   1.000
_cell.angle_alpha   90.00
_cell.angle_beta   90.00
_cell.angle_gamma   90.00
#
_symmetry.space_group_name_H-M   'P 1'
#
loop_
_entity.id
_entity.type
_entity.pdbx_description
1 polymer ?
#
loop_
_entity_poly.entity_id
_entity_poly.type
_entity_poly.pdbx_seq_one_letter_code
_entity_poly.pdbx_strand_id
1 'polypeptide(L)'
;MSALAIANAAYVAAALLFIMSLAGLSKHETGRTGVRYGIAGMAIAIAATVWLSLSGEWSDSTYLGIGLLVAALIVGAVIGLWRAKVVAMTGMPELIALFHSFVGLTAVLVGWNGALHAKELSPDLAAVHSAEVFIGVFIGAITFTGSIVAYLKLSAKMSSKPLILPGRNFLNLFALIGFVVLTVAYVITPELGLLIAVTVLALALGWHLVASIGGGDMPVVVSMLNSYSGWAAAATGFLLSNNLLIVTGALVGSSGAYLSYIMCRAMNRS
;
A
#
# COMPACT_ATOMS: atom_id res chain seq x y z
N MET A 1 -18.98 6.64 -26.12
CA MET A 1 -17.98 6.89 -25.07
C MET A 1 -17.01 5.72 -25.10
N SER A 2 -15.71 5.95 -25.01
CA SER A 2 -14.73 4.87 -24.93
C SER A 2 -14.87 4.10 -23.61
N ALA A 3 -14.51 2.81 -23.58
CA ALA A 3 -14.54 2.01 -22.36
C ALA A 3 -13.72 2.66 -21.22
N LEU A 4 -12.61 3.28 -21.58
CA LEU A 4 -11.77 4.05 -20.65
C LEU A 4 -12.51 5.26 -20.04
N ALA A 5 -13.30 5.99 -20.82
CA ALA A 5 -14.07 7.14 -20.33
C ALA A 5 -15.13 6.71 -19.31
N ILE A 6 -15.79 5.57 -19.56
CA ILE A 6 -16.79 4.98 -18.64
C ILE A 6 -16.10 4.52 -17.35
N ALA A 7 -14.98 3.83 -17.46
CA ALA A 7 -14.22 3.39 -16.31
C ALA A 7 -13.72 4.57 -15.46
N ASN A 8 -13.20 5.63 -16.08
CA ASN A 8 -12.77 6.83 -15.37
C ASN A 8 -13.93 7.53 -14.66
N ALA A 9 -15.10 7.63 -15.28
CA ALA A 9 -16.28 8.20 -14.61
C ALA A 9 -16.72 7.36 -13.40
N ALA A 10 -16.67 6.02 -13.51
CA ALA A 10 -16.92 5.12 -12.40
C ALA A 10 -15.88 5.24 -11.29
N TYR A 11 -14.60 5.43 -11.62
CA TYR A 11 -13.54 5.67 -10.65
C TYR A 11 -13.70 6.99 -9.89
N VAL A 12 -14.16 8.05 -10.56
CA VAL A 12 -14.50 9.31 -9.88
C VAL A 12 -15.65 9.11 -8.90
N ALA A 13 -16.72 8.40 -9.31
CA ALA A 13 -17.82 8.08 -8.41
C ALA A 13 -17.36 7.24 -7.21
N ALA A 14 -16.52 6.24 -7.42
CA ALA A 14 -15.94 5.42 -6.37
C ALA A 14 -15.07 6.26 -5.40
N ALA A 15 -14.25 7.17 -5.92
CA ALA A 15 -13.43 8.07 -5.11
C ALA A 15 -14.28 8.98 -4.22
N LEU A 16 -15.36 9.55 -4.75
CA LEU A 16 -16.31 10.34 -3.96
C LEU A 16 -16.97 9.51 -2.85
N LEU A 17 -17.36 8.27 -3.15
CA LEU A 17 -17.91 7.37 -2.14
C LEU A 17 -16.89 7.00 -1.07
N PHE A 18 -15.61 6.85 -1.40
CA PHE A 18 -14.55 6.63 -0.39
C PHE A 18 -14.33 7.86 0.49
N ILE A 19 -14.38 9.07 -0.07
CA ILE A 19 -14.33 10.31 0.74
C ILE A 19 -15.54 10.37 1.69
N MET A 20 -16.74 10.08 1.20
CA MET A 20 -17.95 10.04 2.03
C MET A 20 -17.87 8.91 3.07
N SER A 21 -17.23 7.80 2.77
CA SER A 21 -16.97 6.72 3.72
C SER A 21 -16.08 7.19 4.86
N LEU A 22 -14.95 7.81 4.56
CA LEU A 22 -14.04 8.35 5.59
C LEU A 22 -14.74 9.41 6.45
N ALA A 23 -15.49 10.32 5.82
CA ALA A 23 -16.28 11.32 6.54
C ALA A 23 -17.36 10.69 7.44
N GLY A 24 -18.02 9.64 6.97
CA GLY A 24 -19.02 8.90 7.75
C GLY A 24 -18.42 8.14 8.92
N LEU A 25 -17.23 7.54 8.73
CA LEU A 25 -16.51 6.81 9.78
C LEU A 25 -15.93 7.71 10.85
N SER A 26 -15.78 9.01 10.60
CA SER A 26 -15.27 9.97 11.59
C SER A 26 -16.21 10.21 12.77
N LYS A 27 -17.49 9.84 12.65
CA LYS A 27 -18.51 10.00 13.69
C LYS A 27 -19.20 8.67 13.99
N HIS A 28 -19.42 8.39 15.26
CA HIS A 28 -20.08 7.15 15.70
C HIS A 28 -21.49 6.97 15.11
N GLU A 29 -22.26 8.06 15.05
CA GLU A 29 -23.65 8.05 14.57
C GLU A 29 -23.75 7.70 13.07
N THR A 30 -22.77 8.13 12.26
CA THR A 30 -22.75 7.93 10.80
C THR A 30 -21.87 6.76 10.37
N GLY A 31 -21.22 6.06 11.31
CA GLY A 31 -20.25 5.01 11.00
C GLY A 31 -20.81 3.90 10.10
N ARG A 32 -22.04 3.43 10.36
CA ARG A 32 -22.69 2.40 9.51
C ARG A 32 -22.93 2.88 8.07
N THR A 33 -23.29 4.14 7.91
CA THR A 33 -23.49 4.75 6.59
C THR A 33 -22.15 4.90 5.87
N GLY A 34 -21.10 5.31 6.59
CA GLY A 34 -19.74 5.35 6.05
C GLY A 34 -19.27 4.00 5.53
N VAL A 35 -19.49 2.92 6.27
CA VAL A 35 -19.16 1.55 5.81
C VAL A 35 -19.92 1.20 4.52
N ARG A 36 -21.21 1.54 4.41
CA ARG A 36 -22.00 1.29 3.18
C ARG A 36 -21.45 2.05 1.98
N TYR A 37 -21.05 3.30 2.14
CA TYR A 37 -20.39 4.07 1.08
C TYR A 37 -19.07 3.43 0.65
N GLY A 38 -18.25 2.94 1.59
CA GLY A 38 -17.01 2.26 1.27
C GLY A 38 -17.22 0.97 0.49
N ILE A 39 -18.21 0.16 0.90
CA ILE A 39 -18.58 -1.08 0.18
C ILE A 39 -19.08 -0.76 -1.23
N ALA A 40 -19.96 0.23 -1.39
CA ALA A 40 -20.49 0.63 -2.69
C ALA A 40 -19.37 1.16 -3.61
N GLY A 41 -18.48 2.01 -3.08
CA GLY A 41 -17.31 2.52 -3.81
C GLY A 41 -16.39 1.40 -4.28
N MET A 42 -16.10 0.42 -3.41
CA MET A 42 -15.28 -0.74 -3.77
C MET A 42 -15.95 -1.61 -4.84
N ALA A 43 -17.25 -1.87 -4.73
CA ALA A 43 -18.00 -2.63 -5.73
C ALA A 43 -17.97 -1.95 -7.12
N ILE A 44 -18.16 -0.62 -7.16
CA ILE A 44 -18.07 0.15 -8.40
C ILE A 44 -16.64 0.10 -8.97
N ALA A 45 -15.63 0.27 -8.13
CA ALA A 45 -14.23 0.23 -8.55
C ALA A 45 -13.84 -1.13 -9.16
N ILE A 46 -14.22 -2.23 -8.51
CA ILE A 46 -13.96 -3.59 -9.01
C ILE A 46 -14.71 -3.82 -10.31
N ALA A 47 -16.00 -3.47 -10.38
CA ALA A 47 -16.80 -3.63 -11.60
C ALA A 47 -16.20 -2.84 -12.77
N ALA A 48 -15.78 -1.59 -12.55
CA ALA A 48 -15.14 -0.76 -13.56
C ALA A 48 -13.80 -1.32 -14.03
N THR A 49 -12.99 -1.86 -13.10
CA THR A 49 -11.69 -2.48 -13.43
C THR A 49 -11.89 -3.75 -14.24
N VAL A 50 -12.80 -4.63 -13.83
CA VAL A 50 -13.15 -5.85 -14.58
C VAL A 50 -13.69 -5.49 -15.97
N TRP A 51 -14.62 -4.52 -16.04
CA TRP A 51 -15.14 -4.03 -17.33
C TRP A 51 -14.02 -3.55 -18.25
N LEU A 52 -13.09 -2.74 -17.73
CA LEU A 52 -11.97 -2.23 -18.52
C LEU A 52 -11.06 -3.37 -19.01
N SER A 53 -10.79 -4.34 -18.16
CA SER A 53 -9.99 -5.53 -18.52
C SER A 53 -10.65 -6.39 -19.59
N LEU A 54 -11.99 -6.46 -19.58
CA LEU A 54 -12.78 -7.21 -20.57
C LEU A 54 -12.98 -6.46 -21.89
N SER A 55 -12.75 -5.15 -21.92
CA SER A 55 -12.97 -4.29 -23.08
C SER A 55 -11.76 -4.20 -24.02
N GLY A 56 -10.65 -4.85 -23.69
CA GLY A 56 -9.44 -4.91 -24.52
C GLY A 56 -9.50 -5.97 -25.62
N GLU A 57 -8.47 -6.04 -26.43
CA GLU A 57 -8.33 -7.10 -27.44
C GLU A 57 -8.11 -8.46 -26.76
N TRP A 58 -8.80 -9.48 -27.24
CA TRP A 58 -8.77 -10.82 -26.70
C TRP A 58 -7.66 -11.64 -27.35
N SER A 59 -6.67 -12.06 -26.55
CA SER A 59 -5.61 -12.96 -26.92
C SER A 59 -5.51 -14.10 -25.91
N ASP A 60 -4.74 -15.14 -26.16
CA ASP A 60 -4.55 -16.25 -25.23
C ASP A 60 -4.00 -15.77 -23.87
N SER A 61 -3.11 -14.78 -23.88
CA SER A 61 -2.61 -14.14 -22.65
C SER A 61 -3.69 -13.37 -21.91
N THR A 62 -4.67 -12.80 -22.61
CA THR A 62 -5.81 -12.08 -22.02
C THR A 62 -6.74 -13.06 -21.27
N TYR A 63 -7.03 -14.22 -21.86
CA TYR A 63 -7.86 -15.25 -21.18
C TYR A 63 -7.20 -15.75 -19.91
N LEU A 64 -5.88 -16.00 -19.94
CA LEU A 64 -5.14 -16.39 -18.75
C LEU A 64 -5.15 -15.30 -17.69
N GLY A 65 -4.92 -14.04 -18.08
CA GLY A 65 -4.93 -12.88 -17.19
C GLY A 65 -6.29 -12.70 -16.49
N ILE A 66 -7.39 -12.81 -17.23
CA ILE A 66 -8.75 -12.73 -16.68
C ILE A 66 -9.01 -13.90 -15.74
N GLY A 67 -8.62 -15.11 -16.12
CA GLY A 67 -8.76 -16.29 -15.26
C GLY A 67 -8.04 -16.12 -13.93
N LEU A 68 -6.82 -15.61 -13.95
CA LEU A 68 -6.03 -15.32 -12.74
C LEU A 68 -6.66 -14.19 -11.92
N LEU A 69 -7.17 -13.13 -12.56
CA LEU A 69 -7.87 -12.03 -11.88
C LEU A 69 -9.10 -12.54 -11.13
N VAL A 70 -9.95 -13.32 -11.80
CA VAL A 70 -11.17 -13.88 -11.19
C VAL A 70 -10.82 -14.82 -10.04
N ALA A 71 -9.82 -15.70 -10.25
CA ALA A 71 -9.36 -16.60 -9.20
C ALA A 71 -8.83 -15.82 -7.97
N ALA A 72 -8.01 -14.79 -8.19
CA ALA A 72 -7.49 -13.94 -7.12
C ALA A 72 -8.61 -13.20 -6.37
N LEU A 73 -9.61 -12.66 -7.08
CA LEU A 73 -10.77 -12.01 -6.48
C LEU A 73 -11.59 -12.98 -5.61
N ILE A 74 -11.85 -14.19 -6.10
CA ILE A 74 -12.60 -15.21 -5.35
C ILE A 74 -11.83 -15.62 -4.09
N VAL A 75 -10.55 -15.96 -4.23
CA VAL A 75 -9.70 -16.36 -3.10
C VAL A 75 -9.60 -15.23 -2.08
N GLY A 76 -9.34 -14.01 -2.52
CA GLY A 76 -9.25 -12.83 -1.66
C GLY A 76 -10.57 -12.54 -0.93
N ALA A 77 -11.70 -12.62 -1.64
CA ALA A 77 -13.03 -12.40 -1.06
C ALA A 77 -13.39 -13.48 -0.03
N VAL A 78 -13.15 -14.76 -0.35
CA VAL A 78 -13.44 -15.88 0.58
C VAL A 78 -12.62 -15.75 1.86
N ILE A 79 -11.30 -15.56 1.73
CA ILE A 79 -10.41 -15.43 2.89
C ILE A 79 -10.73 -14.17 3.69
N GLY A 80 -10.93 -13.02 3.00
CA GLY A 80 -11.21 -11.75 3.63
C GLY A 80 -12.52 -11.75 4.40
N LEU A 81 -13.60 -12.21 3.78
CA LEU A 81 -14.93 -12.32 4.43
C LEU A 81 -14.93 -13.31 5.58
N TRP A 82 -14.26 -14.45 5.41
CA TRP A 82 -14.14 -15.42 6.50
C TRP A 82 -13.40 -14.84 7.69
N ARG A 83 -12.24 -14.20 7.47
CA ARG A 83 -11.46 -13.59 8.55
C ARG A 83 -12.22 -12.44 9.21
N ALA A 84 -12.88 -11.59 8.44
CA ALA A 84 -13.67 -10.48 8.97
C ALA A 84 -14.84 -10.93 9.86
N LYS A 85 -15.43 -12.12 9.61
CA LYS A 85 -16.50 -12.67 10.43
C LYS A 85 -16.01 -13.36 11.71
N VAL A 86 -14.81 -13.95 11.69
CA VAL A 86 -14.30 -14.79 12.78
C VAL A 86 -13.40 -14.02 13.75
N VAL A 87 -12.81 -12.91 13.31
CA VAL A 87 -11.88 -12.15 14.15
C VAL A 87 -12.58 -11.54 15.37
N ALA A 88 -12.02 -11.75 16.56
CA ALA A 88 -12.45 -11.07 17.76
C ALA A 88 -12.01 -9.59 17.74
N MET A 89 -12.75 -8.72 18.44
CA MET A 89 -12.42 -7.29 18.51
C MET A 89 -10.99 -7.02 19.00
N THR A 90 -10.49 -7.84 19.91
CA THR A 90 -9.11 -7.77 20.42
C THR A 90 -8.06 -8.15 19.38
N GLY A 91 -8.39 -8.99 18.40
CA GLY A 91 -7.50 -9.40 17.31
C GLY A 91 -7.56 -8.50 16.06
N MET A 92 -8.41 -7.46 16.05
CA MET A 92 -8.54 -6.56 14.91
C MET A 92 -7.23 -5.84 14.55
N PRO A 93 -6.44 -5.28 15.51
CA PRO A 93 -5.19 -4.62 15.17
C PRO A 93 -4.17 -5.55 14.49
N GLU A 94 -4.13 -6.81 14.91
CA GLU A 94 -3.27 -7.84 14.30
C GLU A 94 -3.67 -8.10 12.84
N LEU A 95 -4.97 -8.27 12.60
CA LEU A 95 -5.50 -8.54 11.27
C LEU A 95 -5.27 -7.34 10.33
N ILE A 96 -5.46 -6.12 10.83
CA ILE A 96 -5.20 -4.89 10.08
C ILE A 96 -3.72 -4.80 9.70
N ALA A 97 -2.81 -5.05 10.65
CA ALA A 97 -1.38 -5.08 10.37
C ALA A 97 -1.03 -6.12 9.29
N LEU A 98 -1.62 -7.31 9.38
CA LEU A 98 -1.42 -8.35 8.38
C LEU A 98 -1.90 -7.91 6.98
N PHE A 99 -3.06 -7.25 6.88
CA PHE A 99 -3.57 -6.75 5.60
C PHE A 99 -2.67 -5.68 5.00
N HIS A 100 -2.09 -4.79 5.80
CA HIS A 100 -1.12 -3.81 5.31
C HIS A 100 0.13 -4.47 4.72
N SER A 101 0.54 -5.65 5.22
CA SER A 101 1.66 -6.38 4.62
C SER A 101 1.34 -6.81 3.19
N PHE A 102 0.14 -7.29 2.90
CA PHE A 102 -0.26 -7.64 1.53
C PHE A 102 -0.32 -6.43 0.61
N VAL A 103 -0.76 -5.26 1.10
CA VAL A 103 -0.72 -4.01 0.31
C VAL A 103 0.72 -3.63 -0.03
N GLY A 104 1.63 -3.71 0.95
CA GLY A 104 3.05 -3.46 0.72
C GLY A 104 3.66 -4.43 -0.29
N LEU A 105 3.36 -5.73 -0.17
CA LEU A 105 3.82 -6.75 -1.11
C LEU A 105 3.28 -6.49 -2.52
N THR A 106 2.01 -6.12 -2.65
CA THR A 106 1.41 -5.78 -3.96
C THR A 106 2.16 -4.63 -4.62
N ALA A 107 2.48 -3.56 -3.88
CA ALA A 107 3.24 -2.43 -4.42
C ALA A 107 4.65 -2.83 -4.88
N VAL A 108 5.33 -3.71 -4.14
CA VAL A 108 6.62 -4.28 -4.57
C VAL A 108 6.46 -5.05 -5.87
N LEU A 109 5.48 -5.96 -5.95
CA LEU A 109 5.28 -6.80 -7.14
C LEU A 109 4.90 -5.98 -8.37
N VAL A 110 4.04 -4.95 -8.21
CA VAL A 110 3.68 -4.03 -9.30
C VAL A 110 4.90 -3.22 -9.75
N GLY A 111 5.69 -2.71 -8.82
CA GLY A 111 6.93 -2.00 -9.16
C GLY A 111 7.94 -2.88 -9.91
N TRP A 112 8.14 -4.11 -9.46
CA TRP A 112 8.99 -5.08 -10.15
C TRP A 112 8.46 -5.44 -11.55
N ASN A 113 7.15 -5.65 -11.67
CA ASN A 113 6.52 -5.89 -12.96
C ASN A 113 6.69 -4.69 -13.91
N GLY A 114 6.54 -3.46 -13.40
CA GLY A 114 6.77 -2.24 -14.16
C GLY A 114 8.21 -2.10 -14.65
N ALA A 115 9.20 -2.49 -13.82
CA ALA A 115 10.61 -2.49 -14.20
C ALA A 115 10.94 -3.55 -15.27
N LEU A 116 10.40 -4.77 -15.14
CA LEU A 116 10.68 -5.88 -16.04
C LEU A 116 9.98 -5.74 -17.40
N HIS A 117 8.85 -5.05 -17.46
CA HIS A 117 8.04 -4.86 -18.65
C HIS A 117 7.96 -3.39 -19.07
N ALA A 118 9.01 -2.61 -18.78
CA ALA A 118 9.09 -1.22 -19.21
C ALA A 118 8.92 -1.12 -20.73
N LYS A 119 7.91 -0.37 -21.18
CA LYS A 119 7.72 -0.04 -22.58
C LYS A 119 8.77 0.96 -23.02
N GLU A 120 9.04 1.03 -24.32
CA GLU A 120 9.83 2.11 -24.88
C GLU A 120 9.08 3.44 -24.67
N LEU A 121 9.55 4.21 -23.70
CA LEU A 121 9.02 5.52 -23.34
C LEU A 121 9.97 6.60 -23.87
N SER A 122 9.44 7.81 -24.10
CA SER A 122 10.32 8.96 -24.33
C SER A 122 11.27 9.17 -23.14
N PRO A 123 12.48 9.71 -23.32
CA PRO A 123 13.48 9.82 -22.25
C PRO A 123 12.94 10.49 -20.97
N ASP A 124 12.11 11.53 -21.11
CA ASP A 124 11.52 12.24 -19.97
C ASP A 124 10.51 11.37 -19.20
N LEU A 125 9.68 10.63 -19.92
CA LEU A 125 8.71 9.71 -19.31
C LEU A 125 9.41 8.49 -18.73
N ALA A 126 10.49 8.01 -19.31
CA ALA A 126 11.27 6.91 -18.78
C ALA A 126 11.90 7.25 -17.43
N ALA A 127 12.41 8.47 -17.26
CA ALA A 127 12.97 8.92 -15.98
C ALA A 127 11.89 8.99 -14.88
N VAL A 128 10.71 9.53 -15.20
CA VAL A 128 9.57 9.58 -14.27
C VAL A 128 9.13 8.16 -13.89
N HIS A 129 8.93 7.29 -14.87
CA HIS A 129 8.54 5.89 -14.64
C HIS A 129 9.56 5.15 -13.76
N SER A 130 10.86 5.33 -14.00
CA SER A 130 11.92 4.73 -13.18
C SER A 130 11.86 5.23 -11.73
N ALA A 131 11.62 6.53 -11.52
CA ALA A 131 11.45 7.08 -10.19
C ALA A 131 10.21 6.51 -9.48
N GLU A 132 9.08 6.40 -10.18
CA GLU A 132 7.84 5.82 -9.66
C GLU A 132 8.01 4.35 -9.25
N VAL A 133 8.65 3.54 -10.10
CA VAL A 133 9.02 2.14 -9.81
C VAL A 133 9.83 2.07 -8.53
N PHE A 134 10.90 2.85 -8.45
CA PHE A 134 11.85 2.77 -7.36
C PHE A 134 11.25 3.21 -6.02
N ILE A 135 10.50 4.31 -6.02
CA ILE A 135 9.79 4.83 -4.86
C ILE A 135 8.68 3.85 -4.42
N GLY A 136 7.91 3.33 -5.37
CA GLY A 136 6.84 2.36 -5.11
C GLY A 136 7.36 1.09 -4.46
N VAL A 137 8.45 0.53 -4.97
CA VAL A 137 9.12 -0.66 -4.41
C VAL A 137 9.65 -0.35 -3.01
N PHE A 138 10.29 0.79 -2.80
CA PHE A 138 10.85 1.18 -1.50
C PHE A 138 9.77 1.30 -0.43
N ILE A 139 8.72 2.09 -0.68
CA ILE A 139 7.61 2.27 0.27
C ILE A 139 6.87 0.94 0.50
N GLY A 140 6.63 0.18 -0.58
CA GLY A 140 5.99 -1.13 -0.51
C GLY A 140 6.77 -2.12 0.35
N ALA A 141 8.08 -2.21 0.18
CA ALA A 141 8.95 -3.13 0.93
C ALA A 141 9.04 -2.77 2.42
N ILE A 142 9.15 -1.47 2.76
CA ILE A 142 9.08 -1.00 4.15
C ILE A 142 7.74 -1.36 4.77
N THR A 143 6.64 -1.11 4.05
CA THR A 143 5.28 -1.44 4.51
C THR A 143 5.13 -2.93 4.74
N PHE A 144 5.62 -3.76 3.83
CA PHE A 144 5.53 -5.21 3.92
C PHE A 144 6.19 -5.75 5.18
N THR A 145 7.49 -5.52 5.35
CA THR A 145 8.22 -6.05 6.51
C THR A 145 7.84 -5.38 7.81
N GLY A 146 7.61 -4.07 7.81
CA GLY A 146 7.13 -3.34 8.99
C GLY A 146 5.79 -3.88 9.49
N SER A 147 4.86 -4.18 8.57
CA SER A 147 3.56 -4.73 8.92
C SER A 147 3.63 -6.16 9.44
N ILE A 148 4.53 -6.99 8.91
CA ILE A 148 4.79 -8.34 9.45
C ILE A 148 5.32 -8.24 10.88
N VAL A 149 6.28 -7.36 11.16
CA VAL A 149 6.81 -7.17 12.51
C VAL A 149 5.73 -6.66 13.46
N ALA A 150 4.89 -5.71 13.02
CA ALA A 150 3.77 -5.23 13.81
C ALA A 150 2.78 -6.36 14.14
N TYR A 151 2.42 -7.17 13.15
CA TYR A 151 1.58 -8.36 13.36
C TYR A 151 2.20 -9.33 14.38
N LEU A 152 3.49 -9.63 14.25
CA LEU A 152 4.18 -10.56 15.16
C LEU A 152 4.24 -10.03 16.61
N LYS A 153 4.41 -8.72 16.79
CA LYS A 153 4.40 -8.10 18.12
C LYS A 153 2.99 -8.03 18.72
N LEU A 154 1.99 -7.68 17.92
CA LEU A 154 0.58 -7.61 18.36
C LEU A 154 0.05 -8.99 18.73
N SER A 155 0.38 -10.02 17.95
CA SER A 155 -0.01 -11.41 18.23
C SER A 155 0.85 -12.10 19.29
N ALA A 156 1.71 -11.37 20.01
CA ALA A 156 2.63 -11.89 21.03
C ALA A 156 3.58 -13.01 20.53
N LYS A 157 3.73 -13.18 19.23
CA LYS A 157 4.69 -14.13 18.64
C LYS A 157 6.13 -13.61 18.64
N MET A 158 6.29 -12.30 18.78
CA MET A 158 7.55 -11.61 18.93
C MET A 158 7.54 -10.77 20.21
N SER A 159 8.70 -10.63 20.87
CA SER A 159 8.82 -9.81 22.08
C SER A 159 8.34 -8.38 21.84
N SER A 160 7.46 -7.89 22.72
CA SER A 160 6.97 -6.50 22.68
C SER A 160 8.05 -5.47 23.09
N LYS A 161 9.21 -5.92 23.57
CA LYS A 161 10.31 -5.01 23.91
C LYS A 161 10.86 -4.34 22.64
N PRO A 162 11.21 -3.04 22.71
CA PRO A 162 11.85 -2.38 21.57
C PRO A 162 13.26 -2.96 21.33
N LEU A 163 13.58 -3.25 20.08
CA LEU A 163 14.93 -3.61 19.65
C LEU A 163 15.75 -2.33 19.50
N ILE A 164 16.62 -2.06 20.45
CA ILE A 164 17.47 -0.87 20.41
C ILE A 164 18.85 -1.28 19.89
N LEU A 165 19.12 -0.93 18.63
CA LEU A 165 20.45 -1.10 18.05
C LEU A 165 21.34 0.12 18.41
N PRO A 166 22.60 -0.09 18.77
CA PRO A 166 23.56 1.02 18.96
C PRO A 166 23.70 1.78 17.62
N GLY A 167 23.63 3.10 17.67
CA GLY A 167 23.76 3.91 16.46
C GLY A 167 22.54 3.93 15.53
N ARG A 168 21.35 3.55 16.00
CA ARG A 168 20.11 3.48 15.20
C ARG A 168 19.83 4.72 14.36
N ASN A 169 20.12 5.91 14.87
CA ASN A 169 19.89 7.16 14.16
C ASN A 169 20.82 7.30 12.94
N PHE A 170 22.09 6.88 13.09
CA PHE A 170 23.02 6.84 11.97
C PHE A 170 22.61 5.77 10.94
N LEU A 171 22.16 4.60 11.39
CA LEU A 171 21.65 3.54 10.51
C LEU A 171 20.47 4.03 9.68
N ASN A 172 19.51 4.71 10.30
CA ASN A 172 18.36 5.28 9.60
C ASN A 172 18.79 6.37 8.61
N LEU A 173 19.72 7.24 9.00
CA LEU A 173 20.26 8.28 8.14
C LEU A 173 20.99 7.68 6.92
N PHE A 174 21.85 6.70 7.13
CA PHE A 174 22.57 6.01 6.05
C PHE A 174 21.60 5.26 5.13
N ALA A 175 20.55 4.64 5.66
CA ALA A 175 19.53 3.99 4.86
C ALA A 175 18.77 5.01 3.99
N LEU A 176 18.45 6.18 4.54
CA LEU A 176 17.79 7.25 3.78
C LEU A 176 18.72 7.83 2.69
N ILE A 177 19.99 8.08 3.02
CA ILE A 177 20.98 8.54 2.03
C ILE A 177 21.17 7.47 0.95
N GLY A 178 21.30 6.21 1.36
CA GLY A 178 21.40 5.08 0.44
C GLY A 178 20.19 5.00 -0.50
N PHE A 179 18.97 5.18 0.01
CA PHE A 179 17.77 5.25 -0.80
C PHE A 179 17.85 6.38 -1.85
N VAL A 180 18.22 7.61 -1.45
CA VAL A 180 18.33 8.75 -2.37
C VAL A 180 19.39 8.50 -3.44
N VAL A 181 20.57 8.02 -3.05
CA VAL A 181 21.66 7.71 -3.99
C VAL A 181 21.26 6.61 -4.98
N LEU A 182 20.66 5.53 -4.49
CA LEU A 182 20.18 4.44 -5.33
C LEU A 182 19.05 4.89 -6.26
N THR A 183 18.15 5.79 -5.81
CA THR A 183 17.10 6.37 -6.65
C THR A 183 17.70 7.13 -7.82
N VAL A 184 18.64 8.04 -7.55
CA VAL A 184 19.31 8.83 -8.59
C VAL A 184 20.05 7.91 -9.56
N ALA A 185 20.80 6.92 -9.05
CA ALA A 185 21.51 5.95 -9.88
C ALA A 185 20.55 5.16 -10.78
N TYR A 186 19.41 4.70 -10.24
CA TYR A 186 18.42 3.94 -11.01
C TYR A 186 17.71 4.77 -12.07
N VAL A 187 17.44 6.05 -11.81
CA VAL A 187 16.84 6.95 -12.80
C VAL A 187 17.80 7.21 -13.97
N ILE A 188 19.11 7.28 -13.71
CA ILE A 188 20.14 7.46 -14.75
C ILE A 188 20.39 6.16 -15.51
N THR A 189 20.52 5.05 -14.79
CA THR A 189 20.80 3.71 -15.35
C THR A 189 19.88 2.68 -14.68
N PRO A 190 18.70 2.37 -15.27
CA PRO A 190 17.74 1.44 -14.69
C PRO A 190 18.25 -0.01 -14.77
N GLU A 191 19.12 -0.37 -13.84
CA GLU A 191 19.69 -1.72 -13.72
C GLU A 191 18.94 -2.55 -12.67
N LEU A 192 18.73 -3.82 -12.97
CA LEU A 192 18.06 -4.77 -12.07
C LEU A 192 18.78 -4.90 -10.73
N GLY A 193 20.13 -4.79 -10.73
CA GLY A 193 20.93 -4.84 -9.50
C GLY A 193 20.60 -3.73 -8.52
N LEU A 194 20.32 -2.50 -9.01
CA LEU A 194 19.91 -1.39 -8.17
C LEU A 194 18.51 -1.59 -7.57
N LEU A 195 17.60 -2.19 -8.34
CA LEU A 195 16.26 -2.52 -7.88
C LEU A 195 16.30 -3.60 -6.79
N ILE A 196 17.14 -4.61 -6.94
CA ILE A 196 17.39 -5.61 -5.89
C ILE A 196 17.96 -4.93 -4.64
N ALA A 197 18.96 -4.08 -4.81
CA ALA A 197 19.61 -3.39 -3.69
C ALA A 197 18.62 -2.54 -2.88
N VAL A 198 17.76 -1.74 -3.55
CA VAL A 198 16.75 -0.94 -2.82
C VAL A 198 15.68 -1.81 -2.18
N THR A 199 15.30 -2.91 -2.81
CA THR A 199 14.31 -3.85 -2.23
C THR A 199 14.86 -4.43 -0.92
N VAL A 200 16.10 -4.92 -0.92
CA VAL A 200 16.76 -5.49 0.27
C VAL A 200 16.93 -4.42 1.36
N LEU A 201 17.39 -3.22 0.98
CA LEU A 201 17.54 -2.09 1.90
C LEU A 201 16.20 -1.74 2.56
N ALA A 202 15.13 -1.63 1.77
CA ALA A 202 13.81 -1.27 2.24
C ALA A 202 13.18 -2.35 3.14
N LEU A 203 13.36 -3.64 2.80
CA LEU A 203 12.93 -4.76 3.64
C LEU A 203 13.62 -4.73 5.00
N ALA A 204 14.94 -4.53 5.02
CA ALA A 204 15.72 -4.43 6.26
C ALA A 204 15.34 -3.21 7.09
N LEU A 205 15.13 -2.06 6.43
CA LEU A 205 14.73 -0.82 7.09
C LEU A 205 13.32 -0.93 7.68
N GLY A 206 12.35 -1.48 6.97
CA GLY A 206 10.99 -1.69 7.47
C GLY A 206 10.95 -2.59 8.70
N TRP A 207 11.72 -3.69 8.67
CA TRP A 207 11.89 -4.56 9.83
C TRP A 207 12.51 -3.81 11.02
N HIS A 208 13.61 -3.08 10.79
CA HIS A 208 14.31 -2.34 11.84
C HIS A 208 13.45 -1.25 12.48
N LEU A 209 12.76 -0.44 11.67
CA LEU A 209 11.94 0.66 12.15
C LEU A 209 10.85 0.19 13.11
N VAL A 210 10.09 -0.83 12.73
CA VAL A 210 8.98 -1.34 13.56
C VAL A 210 9.48 -2.22 14.71
N ALA A 211 10.56 -2.99 14.54
CA ALA A 211 11.17 -3.75 15.61
C ALA A 211 11.68 -2.87 16.73
N SER A 212 12.14 -1.66 16.44
CA SER A 212 12.64 -0.69 17.41
C SER A 212 11.56 0.00 18.26
N ILE A 213 10.27 -0.21 17.94
CA ILE A 213 9.15 0.40 18.67
C ILE A 213 8.55 -0.63 19.64
N GLY A 214 8.22 -0.18 20.85
CA GLY A 214 7.63 -1.02 21.89
C GLY A 214 6.18 -1.38 21.65
N GLY A 215 5.70 -2.47 22.27
CA GLY A 215 4.31 -2.95 22.13
C GLY A 215 3.25 -1.95 22.56
N GLY A 216 3.54 -1.11 23.56
CA GLY A 216 2.62 -0.06 24.02
C GLY A 216 2.34 1.03 22.97
N ASP A 217 3.28 1.25 22.05
CA ASP A 217 3.17 2.25 20.98
C ASP A 217 2.64 1.64 19.66
N MET A 218 2.26 0.35 19.64
CA MET A 218 1.78 -0.34 18.44
C MET A 218 0.54 0.30 17.79
N PRO A 219 -0.43 0.87 18.51
CA PRO A 219 -1.55 1.55 17.87
C PRO A 219 -1.11 2.70 16.95
N VAL A 220 -0.09 3.46 17.33
CA VAL A 220 0.51 4.50 16.49
C VAL A 220 1.20 3.89 15.28
N VAL A 221 1.93 2.78 15.49
CA VAL A 221 2.61 2.07 14.40
C VAL A 221 1.61 1.57 13.35
N VAL A 222 0.48 0.98 13.77
CA VAL A 222 -0.57 0.53 12.85
C VAL A 222 -1.13 1.70 12.03
N SER A 223 -1.36 2.85 12.66
CA SER A 223 -1.79 4.06 11.96
C SER A 223 -0.73 4.57 10.97
N MET A 224 0.54 4.52 11.34
CA MET A 224 1.65 4.90 10.45
C MET A 224 1.82 3.92 9.29
N LEU A 225 1.66 2.61 9.51
CA LEU A 225 1.66 1.60 8.46
C LEU A 225 0.46 1.77 7.51
N ASN A 226 -0.69 2.21 8.02
CA ASN A 226 -1.82 2.60 7.18
C ASN A 226 -1.45 3.78 6.26
N SER A 227 -0.72 4.77 6.77
CA SER A 227 -0.19 5.86 5.96
C SER A 227 0.77 5.35 4.87
N TYR A 228 1.72 4.49 5.23
CA TYR A 228 2.66 3.92 4.27
C TYR A 228 1.97 3.08 3.20
N SER A 229 0.97 2.28 3.57
CA SER A 229 0.17 1.53 2.60
C SER A 229 -0.62 2.45 1.66
N GLY A 230 -1.12 3.58 2.16
CA GLY A 230 -1.74 4.61 1.33
C GLY A 230 -0.76 5.21 0.31
N TRP A 231 0.45 5.58 0.75
CA TRP A 231 1.49 6.08 -0.17
C TRP A 231 1.95 5.00 -1.17
N ALA A 232 2.05 3.75 -0.74
CA ALA A 232 2.34 2.62 -1.63
C ALA A 232 1.25 2.45 -2.70
N ALA A 233 -0.03 2.55 -2.31
CA ALA A 233 -1.15 2.50 -3.24
C ALA A 233 -1.13 3.68 -4.23
N ALA A 234 -0.81 4.91 -3.77
CA ALA A 234 -0.67 6.06 -4.65
C ALA A 234 0.46 5.87 -5.67
N ALA A 235 1.64 5.41 -5.24
CA ALA A 235 2.76 5.09 -6.12
C ALA A 235 2.39 4.02 -7.16
N THR A 236 1.70 2.95 -6.74
CA THR A 236 1.14 1.93 -7.63
C THR A 236 0.14 2.55 -8.62
N GLY A 237 -0.65 3.53 -8.17
CA GLY A 237 -1.60 4.26 -9.01
C GLY A 237 -0.91 5.03 -10.14
N PHE A 238 0.23 5.68 -9.88
CA PHE A 238 1.04 6.32 -10.91
C PHE A 238 1.56 5.29 -11.92
N LEU A 239 2.19 4.22 -11.45
CA LEU A 239 2.71 3.14 -12.30
C LEU A 239 1.65 2.53 -13.22
N LEU A 240 0.43 2.38 -12.72
CA LEU A 240 -0.70 1.80 -13.47
C LEU A 240 -1.55 2.85 -14.20
N SER A 241 -1.19 4.14 -14.13
CA SER A 241 -2.00 5.26 -14.65
C SER A 241 -3.45 5.21 -14.16
N ASN A 242 -3.66 4.81 -12.90
CA ASN A 242 -4.97 4.63 -12.28
C ASN A 242 -5.29 5.77 -11.31
N ASN A 243 -6.09 6.71 -11.76
CA ASN A 243 -6.48 7.90 -10.99
C ASN A 243 -7.18 7.57 -9.67
N LEU A 244 -7.96 6.48 -9.62
CA LEU A 244 -8.63 6.06 -8.39
C LEU A 244 -7.61 5.68 -7.32
N LEU A 245 -6.59 4.87 -7.67
CA LEU A 245 -5.54 4.49 -6.74
C LEU A 245 -4.70 5.69 -6.28
N ILE A 246 -4.43 6.65 -7.18
CA ILE A 246 -3.70 7.87 -6.82
C ILE A 246 -4.49 8.65 -5.76
N VAL A 247 -5.76 8.96 -6.04
CA VAL A 247 -6.60 9.76 -5.14
C VAL A 247 -6.85 9.05 -3.81
N THR A 248 -7.25 7.79 -3.84
CA THR A 248 -7.54 7.03 -2.62
C THR A 248 -6.28 6.75 -1.82
N GLY A 249 -5.18 6.45 -2.48
CA GLY A 249 -3.89 6.26 -1.83
C GLY A 249 -3.39 7.54 -1.14
N ALA A 250 -3.49 8.69 -1.79
CA ALA A 250 -3.12 9.98 -1.21
C ALA A 250 -4.01 10.34 -0.01
N LEU A 251 -5.33 10.09 -0.09
CA LEU A 251 -6.27 10.32 1.02
C LEU A 251 -5.95 9.43 2.24
N VAL A 252 -5.77 8.13 2.00
CA VAL A 252 -5.43 7.17 3.08
C VAL A 252 -4.06 7.48 3.66
N GLY A 253 -3.09 7.78 2.81
CA GLY A 253 -1.72 8.12 3.23
C GLY A 253 -1.67 9.36 4.10
N SER A 254 -2.30 10.45 3.68
CA SER A 254 -2.33 11.71 4.45
C SER A 254 -3.17 11.59 5.72
N SER A 255 -4.33 10.94 5.67
CA SER A 255 -5.17 10.75 6.86
C SER A 255 -4.48 9.87 7.91
N GLY A 256 -3.80 8.79 7.50
CA GLY A 256 -3.01 7.95 8.39
C GLY A 256 -1.84 8.68 9.04
N ALA A 257 -1.12 9.53 8.28
CA ALA A 257 -0.03 10.36 8.81
C ALA A 257 -0.56 11.36 9.85
N TYR A 258 -1.67 12.03 9.54
CA TYR A 258 -2.28 12.98 10.47
C TYR A 258 -2.80 12.30 11.75
N LEU A 259 -3.44 11.12 11.61
CA LEU A 259 -3.89 10.35 12.75
C LEU A 259 -2.72 9.90 13.63
N SER A 260 -1.63 9.43 13.03
CA SER A 260 -0.41 9.06 13.76
C SER A 260 0.16 10.23 14.55
N TYR A 261 0.19 11.43 13.94
CA TYR A 261 0.65 12.65 14.61
C TYR A 261 -0.23 13.00 15.84
N ILE A 262 -1.57 12.96 15.70
CA ILE A 262 -2.49 13.22 16.80
C ILE A 262 -2.32 12.18 17.92
N MET A 263 -2.19 10.90 17.56
CA MET A 263 -1.99 9.82 18.52
C MET A 263 -0.66 9.97 19.28
N CYS A 264 0.43 10.35 18.60
CA CYS A 264 1.69 10.65 19.26
C CYS A 264 1.53 11.78 20.28
N ARG A 265 0.84 12.87 19.92
CA ARG A 265 0.56 13.97 20.86
C ARG A 265 -0.29 13.52 22.03
N ALA A 266 -1.32 12.73 21.82
CA ALA A 266 -2.20 12.22 22.86
C ALA A 266 -1.46 11.29 23.84
N MET A 267 -0.48 10.53 23.36
CA MET A 267 0.36 9.65 24.16
C MET A 267 1.61 10.34 24.75
N ASN A 268 1.74 11.64 24.54
CA ASN A 268 2.93 12.43 24.94
C ASN A 268 4.24 11.85 24.41
N ARG A 269 4.24 11.46 23.14
CA ARG A 269 5.36 10.93 22.36
C ARG A 269 5.73 11.88 21.22
N SER A 270 6.98 11.91 20.85
CA SER A 270 7.47 12.61 19.65
C SER A 270 7.23 11.79 18.39
#